data_6774c90eb1afe21dac5de4ff0da1b583
#
_entry.id   6774c90eb1afe21dac5de4ff0da1b583
#
_cell.length_a   1.000
_cell.length_b   1.000
_cell.length_c   1.000
_cell.angle_alpha   90.00
_cell.angle_beta   90.00
_cell.angle_gamma   90.00
#
_symmetry.space_group_name_H-M   'P 1'
#
loop_
_entity.id
_entity.type
_entity.pdbx_description
1 polymer ?
#
loop_
_entity_poly.entity_id
_entity_poly.type
_entity_poly.pdbx_seq_one_letter_code
_entity_poly.pdbx_strand_id
1 'polypeptide(L)'
;LMALSGVYSAEFGFGSYMDEVVYRNSPIHYLSNMSENHPFIDLYNRKKAVICVGQGPWELPDSTRKLEAILKWKHIDVWVDYWGYDCSHDWPWWHKQTAYFVPWLLG
;
A
#
# COMPACT_ATOMS: atom_id res chain seq x y z
N LEU A 1 4.96 -8.58 -4.48
CA LEU A 1 4.15 -7.40 -4.75
C LEU A 1 4.98 -6.13 -4.60
N MET A 2 4.84 -5.24 -5.55
CA MET A 2 5.43 -3.91 -5.45
C MET A 2 4.34 -2.88 -5.77
N ALA A 3 4.07 -1.98 -4.84
CA ALA A 3 3.10 -0.90 -5.01
C ALA A 3 3.83 0.45 -4.87
N LEU A 4 3.72 1.28 -5.88
CA LEU A 4 4.39 2.59 -5.94
C LEU A 4 3.35 3.69 -6.01
N SER A 5 3.41 4.64 -5.07
CA SER A 5 2.56 5.83 -5.05
C SER A 5 1.05 5.50 -5.09
N GLY A 6 0.65 4.44 -4.41
CA GLY A 6 -0.73 3.95 -4.45
C GLY A 6 -1.71 4.75 -3.61
N VAL A 7 -2.98 4.59 -3.93
CA VAL A 7 -4.12 5.05 -3.12
C VAL A 7 -4.88 3.80 -2.70
N TYR A 8 -5.10 3.63 -1.40
CA TYR A 8 -5.57 2.35 -0.84
C TYR A 8 -6.98 2.42 -0.25
N SER A 9 -7.66 3.55 -0.39
CA SER A 9 -9.05 3.72 0.00
C SER A 9 -9.88 4.18 -1.18
N ALA A 10 -11.03 3.54 -1.38
CA ALA A 10 -11.98 3.94 -2.40
C ALA A 10 -12.61 5.31 -2.14
N GLU A 11 -12.49 5.85 -0.93
CA GLU A 11 -12.98 7.19 -0.60
C GLU A 11 -12.33 8.28 -1.46
N PHE A 12 -11.13 8.04 -1.96
CA PHE A 12 -10.45 8.97 -2.85
C PHE A 12 -11.27 9.29 -4.11
N GLY A 13 -11.94 8.29 -4.71
CA GLY A 13 -12.72 8.47 -5.91
C GLY A 13 -14.24 8.44 -5.71
N PHE A 14 -14.71 7.78 -4.65
CA PHE A 14 -16.13 7.53 -4.42
C PHE A 14 -16.69 8.23 -3.17
N GLY A 15 -15.85 8.97 -2.43
CA GLY A 15 -16.26 9.60 -1.18
C GLY A 15 -16.79 8.58 -0.18
N SER A 16 -17.95 8.83 0.40
CA SER A 16 -18.56 7.91 1.36
C SER A 16 -19.39 6.78 0.74
N TYR A 17 -19.52 6.78 -0.59
CA TYR A 17 -20.26 5.71 -1.27
C TYR A 17 -19.57 4.35 -1.05
N MET A 18 -20.36 3.35 -0.67
CA MET A 18 -19.86 2.01 -0.43
C MET A 18 -20.88 0.96 -0.85
N ASP A 19 -20.43 -0.03 -1.60
CA ASP A 19 -21.15 -1.27 -1.87
C ASP A 19 -20.16 -2.43 -1.80
N GLU A 20 -20.64 -3.66 -2.05
CA GLU A 20 -19.79 -4.84 -1.95
C GLU A 20 -18.60 -4.79 -2.92
N VAL A 21 -18.81 -4.30 -4.13
CA VAL A 21 -17.74 -4.22 -5.14
C VAL A 21 -16.69 -3.20 -4.73
N VAL A 22 -17.11 -2.00 -4.32
CA VAL A 22 -16.21 -0.96 -3.83
C VAL A 22 -15.42 -1.46 -2.62
N TYR A 23 -16.10 -2.09 -1.67
CA TYR A 23 -15.48 -2.63 -0.45
C TYR A 23 -14.36 -3.64 -0.79
N ARG A 24 -14.63 -4.59 -1.69
CA ARG A 24 -13.65 -5.62 -2.08
C ARG A 24 -12.44 -5.06 -2.82
N ASN A 25 -12.53 -3.86 -3.36
CA ASN A 25 -11.45 -3.19 -4.08
C ASN A 25 -10.83 -2.03 -3.26
N SER A 26 -11.15 -1.92 -1.98
CA SER A 26 -10.63 -0.89 -1.11
C SER A 26 -9.87 -1.53 0.06
N PRO A 27 -8.52 -1.66 -0.04
CA PRO A 27 -7.72 -2.35 0.98
C PRO A 27 -7.90 -1.80 2.39
N ILE A 28 -7.97 -0.49 2.56
CA ILE A 28 -8.16 0.10 3.87
C ILE A 28 -9.46 -0.37 4.52
N HIS A 29 -10.52 -0.55 3.74
CA HIS A 29 -11.81 -1.01 4.27
C HIS A 29 -11.79 -2.50 4.60
N TYR A 30 -11.46 -3.37 3.65
CA TYR A 30 -11.57 -4.82 3.92
C TYR A 30 -10.51 -5.34 4.89
N LEU A 31 -9.30 -4.78 4.88
CA LEU A 31 -8.27 -5.19 5.84
C LEU A 31 -8.61 -4.75 7.26
N SER A 32 -9.17 -3.54 7.44
CA SER A 32 -9.60 -3.06 8.76
C SER A 32 -10.65 -3.97 9.41
N ASN A 33 -11.54 -4.53 8.59
CA ASN A 33 -12.61 -5.41 9.07
C ASN A 33 -12.23 -6.89 9.11
N MET A 34 -11.03 -7.23 8.64
CA MET A 34 -10.56 -8.61 8.66
C MET A 34 -10.24 -9.04 10.08
N SER A 35 -10.67 -10.25 10.45
CA SER A 35 -10.30 -10.86 11.73
C SER A 35 -8.77 -11.04 11.82
N GLU A 36 -8.19 -10.86 13.02
CA GLU A 36 -6.76 -11.10 13.25
C GLU A 36 -6.35 -12.56 13.02
N ASN A 37 -7.31 -13.48 13.05
CA ASN A 37 -7.09 -14.91 12.79
C ASN A 37 -7.51 -15.31 11.37
N HIS A 38 -7.78 -14.35 10.49
CA HIS A 38 -8.22 -14.67 9.13
C HIS A 38 -7.12 -15.44 8.39
N PRO A 39 -7.46 -16.53 7.66
CA PRO A 39 -6.46 -17.37 6.99
C PRO A 39 -5.64 -16.62 5.92
N PHE A 40 -6.16 -15.53 5.36
CA PHE A 40 -5.43 -14.72 4.38
C PHE A 40 -4.22 -14.02 4.98
N ILE A 41 -4.19 -13.76 6.30
CA ILE A 41 -3.04 -13.14 6.94
C ILE A 41 -1.79 -14.01 6.79
N ASP A 42 -1.91 -15.32 7.03
CA ASP A 42 -0.80 -16.24 6.81
C ASP A 42 -0.38 -16.28 5.35
N LEU A 43 -1.35 -16.23 4.43
CA LEU A 43 -1.08 -16.20 3.01
C LEU A 43 -0.30 -14.94 2.61
N TYR A 44 -0.69 -13.76 3.12
CA TYR A 44 0.01 -12.51 2.85
C TYR A 44 1.44 -12.56 3.39
N ASN A 45 1.65 -13.10 4.58
CA ASN A 45 2.97 -13.20 5.20
C ASN A 45 3.93 -14.16 4.49
N ARG A 46 3.44 -15.03 3.60
CA ARG A 46 4.27 -15.87 2.75
C ARG A 46 4.79 -15.16 1.50
N LYS A 47 4.30 -13.96 1.22
CA LYS A 47 4.65 -13.19 0.02
C LYS A 47 5.60 -12.06 0.39
N LYS A 48 6.57 -11.80 -0.48
CA LYS A 48 7.32 -10.55 -0.39
C LYS A 48 6.46 -9.42 -0.92
N ALA A 49 6.40 -8.34 -0.16
CA ALA A 49 5.66 -7.16 -0.55
C ALA A 49 6.41 -5.89 -0.13
N VAL A 50 6.46 -4.92 -1.01
CA VAL A 50 6.96 -3.58 -0.70
C VAL A 50 5.93 -2.55 -1.18
N ILE A 51 5.68 -1.57 -0.31
CA ILE A 51 4.81 -0.44 -0.58
C ILE A 51 5.67 0.81 -0.43
N CYS A 52 5.76 1.60 -1.49
CA CYS A 52 6.60 2.79 -1.51
C CYS A 52 5.78 4.01 -1.90
N VAL A 53 6.07 5.12 -1.25
CA VAL A 53 5.48 6.41 -1.57
C VAL A 53 6.51 7.50 -1.39
N GLY A 54 6.49 8.49 -2.30
CA GLY A 54 7.21 9.75 -2.10
C GLY A 54 6.44 10.69 -1.18
N GLN A 55 7.07 11.79 -0.83
CA GLN A 55 6.47 12.83 0.00
C GLN A 55 6.47 14.19 -0.70
N GLY A 56 6.77 14.20 -1.98
CA GLY A 56 6.79 15.39 -2.82
C GLY A 56 5.46 15.69 -3.49
N PRO A 57 5.47 16.60 -4.49
CA PRO A 57 4.25 17.04 -5.16
C PRO A 57 3.45 15.88 -5.75
N TRP A 58 2.13 15.93 -5.57
CA TRP A 58 1.16 14.97 -6.08
C TRP A 58 1.24 13.57 -5.48
N GLU A 59 2.12 13.35 -4.51
CA GLU A 59 2.13 12.10 -3.73
C GLU A 59 1.10 12.18 -2.60
N LEU A 60 0.59 11.01 -2.18
CA LEU A 60 -0.44 10.91 -1.15
C LEU A 60 0.04 9.99 -0.01
N PRO A 61 1.04 10.41 0.77
CA PRO A 61 1.63 9.53 1.79
C PRO A 61 0.65 9.18 2.92
N ASP A 62 -0.38 9.97 3.15
CA ASP A 62 -1.36 9.67 4.22
C ASP A 62 -2.13 8.39 3.95
N SER A 63 -2.45 8.07 2.71
CA SER A 63 -3.09 6.80 2.35
C SER A 63 -2.18 5.62 2.68
N THR A 64 -0.89 5.75 2.38
CA THR A 64 0.11 4.75 2.72
C THR A 64 0.27 4.60 4.23
N ARG A 65 0.28 5.71 5.00
CA ARG A 65 0.37 5.66 6.46
C ARG A 65 -0.81 4.93 7.09
N LYS A 66 -2.01 5.18 6.60
CA LYS A 66 -3.22 4.47 7.07
C LYS A 66 -3.12 2.97 6.79
N LEU A 67 -2.71 2.60 5.59
CA LEU A 67 -2.54 1.20 5.23
C LEU A 67 -1.45 0.55 6.08
N GLU A 68 -0.31 1.21 6.30
CA GLU A 68 0.75 0.69 7.16
C GLU A 68 0.27 0.40 8.58
N ALA A 69 -0.49 1.32 9.17
CA ALA A 69 -1.05 1.14 10.51
C ALA A 69 -1.97 -0.09 10.57
N ILE A 70 -2.79 -0.30 9.55
CA ILE A 70 -3.69 -1.46 9.47
C ILE A 70 -2.89 -2.76 9.30
N LEU A 71 -1.87 -2.76 8.44
CA LEU A 71 -1.03 -3.94 8.23
C LEU A 71 -0.31 -4.34 9.52
N LYS A 72 0.21 -3.39 10.28
CA LYS A 72 0.82 -3.64 11.58
C LYS A 72 -0.19 -4.18 12.59
N TRP A 73 -1.39 -3.61 12.63
CA TRP A 73 -2.47 -4.06 13.50
C TRP A 73 -2.85 -5.51 13.21
N LYS A 74 -2.91 -5.89 11.95
CA LYS A 74 -3.27 -7.25 11.52
C LYS A 74 -2.09 -8.21 11.45
N HIS A 75 -0.90 -7.79 11.87
CA HIS A 75 0.34 -8.61 11.86
C HIS A 75 0.70 -9.09 10.45
N ILE A 76 0.50 -8.26 9.45
CA ILE A 76 0.92 -8.52 8.07
C ILE A 76 2.26 -7.83 7.85
N ASP A 77 3.28 -8.62 7.51
CA ASP A 77 4.64 -8.13 7.32
C ASP A 77 4.84 -7.62 5.89
N VAL A 78 5.02 -6.31 5.77
CA VAL A 78 5.24 -5.62 4.49
C VAL A 78 6.31 -4.56 4.69
N TRP A 79 7.23 -4.46 3.75
CA TRP A 79 8.19 -3.36 3.74
C TRP A 79 7.50 -2.10 3.22
N VAL A 80 7.29 -1.12 4.09
CA VAL A 80 6.73 0.17 3.73
C VAL A 80 7.85 1.20 3.74
N ASP A 81 8.09 1.84 2.60
CA ASP A 81 9.22 2.75 2.40
C ASP A 81 8.72 4.13 1.97
N TYR A 82 9.14 5.15 2.72
CA TYR A 82 8.80 6.55 2.45
C TYR A 82 10.02 7.25 1.86
N TRP A 83 9.91 7.69 0.62
CA TRP A 83 10.97 8.47 -0.03
C TRP A 83 10.84 9.95 0.30
N GLY A 84 11.83 10.75 -0.10
CA GLY A 84 11.95 12.13 0.32
C GLY A 84 10.91 13.10 -0.23
N TYR A 85 10.99 14.34 0.21
CA TYR A 85 10.07 15.40 -0.21
C TYR A 85 10.34 15.88 -1.65
N ASP A 86 11.46 15.51 -2.22
CA ASP A 86 11.81 15.73 -3.64
C ASP A 86 11.18 14.67 -4.56
N CYS A 87 10.73 13.55 -4.00
CA CYS A 87 10.12 12.46 -4.75
C CYS A 87 8.67 12.78 -5.11
N SER A 88 8.44 13.15 -6.37
CA SER A 88 7.12 13.50 -6.88
C SER A 88 6.41 12.32 -7.55
N HIS A 89 5.14 12.49 -7.86
CA HIS A 89 4.30 11.49 -8.51
C HIS A 89 4.58 11.47 -10.02
N ASP A 90 5.72 10.88 -10.43
CA ASP A 90 6.16 10.91 -11.82
C ASP A 90 7.10 9.74 -12.15
N TRP A 91 7.19 9.44 -13.44
CA TRP A 91 7.91 8.31 -14.01
C TRP A 91 9.40 8.24 -13.64
N PRO A 92 10.18 9.34 -13.62
CA PRO A 92 11.58 9.26 -13.23
C PRO A 92 11.79 8.63 -11.85
N TRP A 93 10.91 8.93 -10.89
CA TRP A 93 10.96 8.36 -9.56
C TRP A 93 10.54 6.90 -9.55
N TRP A 94 9.49 6.54 -10.29
CA TRP A 94 9.06 5.14 -10.38
C TRP A 94 10.11 4.25 -11.04
N HIS A 95 10.85 4.76 -12.03
CA HIS A 95 11.98 4.03 -12.62
C HIS A 95 13.08 3.76 -11.57
N LYS A 96 13.44 4.76 -10.78
CA LYS A 96 14.43 4.60 -9.70
C LYS A 96 13.96 3.63 -8.64
N GLN A 97 12.70 3.72 -8.23
CA GLN A 97 12.11 2.84 -7.23
C GLN A 97 12.05 1.40 -7.74
N THR A 98 11.66 1.18 -8.97
CA THR A 98 11.63 -0.14 -9.60
C THR A 98 13.03 -0.76 -9.61
N ALA A 99 14.04 -0.02 -10.03
CA ALA A 99 15.42 -0.48 -10.03
C ALA A 99 15.92 -0.80 -8.62
N TYR A 100 15.43 -0.10 -7.61
CA TYR A 100 15.81 -0.30 -6.22
C TYR A 100 15.14 -1.54 -5.60
N PHE A 101 13.84 -1.76 -5.84
CA PHE A 101 13.07 -2.80 -5.18
C PHE A 101 13.07 -4.14 -5.89
N VAL A 102 13.13 -4.18 -7.23
CA VAL A 102 13.01 -5.43 -8.00
C VAL A 102 14.09 -6.47 -7.62
N PRO A 103 15.37 -6.10 -7.43
CA PRO A 103 16.38 -7.09 -7.00
C PRO A 103 16.03 -7.74 -5.66
N TRP A 104 15.47 -6.98 -4.72
CA TRP A 104 15.03 -7.54 -3.44
C TRP A 104 13.83 -8.48 -3.61
N LEU A 105 12.87 -8.12 -4.45
CA LEU A 105 11.67 -8.94 -4.70
C LEU A 105 12.02 -10.28 -5.36
N LEU A 106 13.03 -10.30 -6.25
CA LEU A 106 13.44 -11.49 -6.98
C LEU A 106 14.53 -12.30 -6.27
N GLY A 107 15.21 -11.67 -5.36
CA GLY A 107 16.25 -12.29 -4.53
C GLY A 107 15.64 -13.05 -3.34
#